data_0758b98148a2a734d4eb905315308d70
#
_entry.id   0758b98148a2a734d4eb905315308d70
#
_cell.length_a   1.000
_cell.length_b   1.000
_cell.length_c   1.000
_cell.angle_alpha   90.00
_cell.angle_beta   90.00
_cell.angle_gamma   90.00
#
_symmetry.space_group_name_H-M   'P 1'
#
loop_
_entity.id
_entity.type
_entity.pdbx_description
1 polymer ?
#
loop_
_entity_poly.entity_id
_entity_poly.type
_entity_poly.pdbx_seq_one_letter_code
_entity_poly.pdbx_strand_id
1 'polypeptide(L)'
;MFVSAARVLLTTGLIGLIPACMSVPVTSLPRLAAMDPVSMDANQIEVAVRAPDDFDLPEDGATLVLTVWQEEGDETREELFHLQPVPGSPTEFLTQRTKAGFSIHRMRVDPKDAPRMDEFRAHMLSLKETPGQKSLSVSVTTRPCLKPGANPFKDPRIAIYLRPTQEEDYFTLVKERSVPIELPGGDARYCETG
;
A
#
# COMPACT_ATOMS: atom_id res chain seq x y z
N MET A 1 31.00 -60.04 19.77
CA MET A 1 30.92 -58.77 20.48
C MET A 1 31.27 -57.63 19.55
N PHE A 2 30.29 -57.02 18.92
CA PHE A 2 30.47 -55.84 18.08
C PHE A 2 29.49 -54.79 18.55
N VAL A 3 30.00 -53.70 19.12
CA VAL A 3 29.23 -52.57 19.58
C VAL A 3 29.10 -51.58 18.42
N SER A 4 27.87 -51.42 17.91
CA SER A 4 27.59 -50.51 16.81
C SER A 4 27.19 -49.12 17.43
N ALA A 5 28.05 -48.14 17.25
CA ALA A 5 27.80 -46.75 17.69
C ALA A 5 26.92 -46.03 16.66
N ALA A 6 25.69 -45.73 17.05
CA ALA A 6 24.77 -44.89 16.26
C ALA A 6 25.18 -43.42 16.38
N ARG A 7 25.64 -42.82 15.27
CA ARG A 7 25.83 -41.37 15.13
C ARG A 7 24.50 -40.68 14.87
N VAL A 8 24.01 -39.97 15.86
CA VAL A 8 22.90 -39.02 15.70
C VAL A 8 23.42 -37.75 15.05
N LEU A 9 23.11 -37.53 13.80
CA LEU A 9 23.33 -36.29 13.09
C LEU A 9 22.22 -35.28 13.49
N LEU A 10 22.58 -34.30 14.33
CA LEU A 10 21.77 -33.15 14.66
C LEU A 10 21.82 -32.19 13.46
N THR A 11 20.83 -32.22 12.59
CA THR A 11 20.61 -31.20 11.56
C THR A 11 19.98 -29.96 12.20
N THR A 12 20.83 -28.99 12.55
CA THR A 12 20.39 -27.67 12.99
C THR A 12 19.79 -26.94 11.78
N GLY A 13 18.45 -26.95 11.67
CA GLY A 13 17.72 -26.17 10.68
C GLY A 13 17.89 -24.68 10.97
N LEU A 14 18.68 -24.00 10.13
CA LEU A 14 18.82 -22.55 10.11
C LEU A 14 17.50 -21.96 9.58
N ILE A 15 16.61 -21.60 10.50
CA ILE A 15 15.38 -20.85 10.17
C ILE A 15 15.84 -19.47 9.72
N GLY A 16 15.91 -19.28 8.40
CA GLY A 16 16.16 -17.99 7.79
C GLY A 16 15.01 -17.05 8.14
N LEU A 17 15.26 -16.15 9.09
CA LEU A 17 14.42 -14.97 9.32
C LEU A 17 14.48 -14.12 8.05
N ILE A 18 13.47 -14.26 7.19
CA ILE A 18 13.23 -13.32 6.10
C ILE A 18 12.86 -12.00 6.76
N PRO A 19 13.67 -10.93 6.63
CA PRO A 19 13.24 -9.62 7.09
C PRO A 19 12.08 -9.18 6.17
N ALA A 20 10.86 -9.40 6.61
CA ALA A 20 9.71 -8.72 6.03
C ALA A 20 10.01 -7.22 6.13
N CYS A 21 10.23 -6.57 4.99
CA CYS A 21 10.45 -5.14 4.90
C CYS A 21 9.21 -4.44 5.48
N MET A 22 9.22 -4.16 6.78
CA MET A 22 8.17 -3.43 7.49
C MET A 22 8.22 -1.97 7.05
N SER A 23 7.61 -1.67 5.92
CA SER A 23 7.46 -0.29 5.43
C SER A 23 6.38 0.48 6.19
N VAL A 24 5.51 -0.22 6.92
CA VAL A 24 4.47 0.38 7.77
C VAL A 24 5.08 0.79 9.11
N PRO A 25 4.90 2.06 9.54
CA PRO A 25 5.36 2.49 10.88
C PRO A 25 4.61 1.74 11.97
N VAL A 26 5.31 1.30 13.01
CA VAL A 26 4.67 0.68 14.19
C VAL A 26 3.61 1.58 14.84
N THR A 27 3.77 2.91 14.72
CA THR A 27 2.81 3.91 15.21
C THR A 27 1.50 3.93 14.43
N SER A 28 1.46 3.35 13.23
CA SER A 28 0.28 3.27 12.38
C SER A 28 -0.48 1.94 12.54
N LEU A 29 0.16 0.92 13.14
CA LEU A 29 -0.47 -0.38 13.37
C LEU A 29 -1.78 -0.31 14.17
N PRO A 30 -1.89 0.48 15.28
CA PRO A 30 -3.15 0.59 15.99
C PRO A 30 -4.27 1.20 15.14
N ARG A 31 -3.96 2.17 14.27
CA ARG A 31 -4.94 2.77 13.36
C ARG A 31 -5.41 1.78 12.30
N LEU A 32 -4.47 1.03 11.71
CA LEU A 32 -4.81 -0.02 10.75
C LEU A 32 -5.65 -1.12 11.41
N ALA A 33 -5.31 -1.52 12.63
CA ALA A 33 -6.08 -2.53 13.38
C ALA A 33 -7.47 -2.03 13.80
N ALA A 34 -7.64 -0.72 13.98
CA ALA A 34 -8.92 -0.09 14.32
C ALA A 34 -9.81 0.17 13.10
N MET A 35 -9.26 0.08 11.87
CA MET A 35 -10.07 0.23 10.66
C MET A 35 -11.08 -0.90 10.59
N ASP A 36 -12.35 -0.54 10.50
CA ASP A 36 -13.42 -1.51 10.21
C ASP A 36 -13.69 -1.52 8.69
N PRO A 37 -13.26 -2.58 7.99
CA PRO A 37 -13.44 -2.66 6.54
C PRO A 37 -14.89 -2.58 6.09
N VAL A 38 -15.83 -2.92 6.98
CA VAL A 38 -17.27 -2.88 6.69
C VAL A 38 -17.81 -1.45 6.67
N SER A 39 -17.22 -0.56 7.46
CA SER A 39 -17.60 0.86 7.49
C SER A 39 -16.88 1.72 6.43
N MET A 40 -15.94 1.15 5.68
CA MET A 40 -15.20 1.88 4.65
C MET A 40 -16.13 2.29 3.49
N ASP A 41 -16.19 3.58 3.20
CA ASP A 41 -16.88 4.14 2.05
C ASP A 41 -15.84 4.55 0.99
N ALA A 42 -15.95 3.99 -0.21
CA ALA A 42 -15.05 4.28 -1.33
C ALA A 42 -14.88 5.79 -1.57
N ASN A 43 -15.96 6.57 -1.39
CA ASN A 43 -15.96 8.01 -1.63
C ASN A 43 -15.20 8.81 -0.56
N GLN A 44 -14.95 8.21 0.60
CA GLN A 44 -14.31 8.87 1.73
C GLN A 44 -12.81 8.52 1.85
N ILE A 45 -12.40 7.39 1.27
CA ILE A 45 -11.00 6.96 1.32
C ILE A 45 -10.14 7.89 0.50
N GLU A 46 -9.18 8.52 1.15
CA GLU A 46 -8.14 9.29 0.47
C GLU A 46 -6.74 8.74 0.73
N VAL A 47 -5.94 8.72 -0.30
CA VAL A 47 -4.51 8.40 -0.27
C VAL A 47 -3.75 9.66 -0.65
N ALA A 48 -2.66 9.95 0.06
CA ALA A 48 -1.75 11.01 -0.34
C ALA A 48 -0.35 10.43 -0.54
N VAL A 49 0.23 10.69 -1.70
CA VAL A 49 1.57 10.23 -2.07
C VAL A 49 2.49 11.44 -2.12
N ARG A 50 3.52 11.47 -1.28
CA ARG A 50 4.60 12.46 -1.37
C ARG A 50 5.71 11.90 -2.24
N ALA A 51 6.01 12.55 -3.34
CA ALA A 51 7.04 12.18 -4.30
C ALA A 51 7.95 13.38 -4.62
N PRO A 52 9.21 13.17 -5.09
CA PRO A 52 10.06 14.26 -5.56
C PRO A 52 9.40 15.02 -6.71
N ASP A 53 9.68 16.33 -6.83
CA ASP A 53 9.10 17.20 -7.87
C ASP A 53 9.45 16.77 -9.30
N ASP A 54 10.50 15.97 -9.47
CA ASP A 54 10.92 15.38 -10.75
C ASP A 54 9.94 14.30 -11.26
N PHE A 55 9.00 13.84 -10.39
CA PHE A 55 8.04 12.78 -10.69
C PHE A 55 6.61 13.31 -10.63
N ASP A 56 5.76 12.64 -11.39
CA ASP A 56 4.32 12.83 -11.35
C ASP A 56 3.60 11.49 -11.18
N LEU A 57 2.34 11.55 -10.77
CA LEU A 57 1.44 10.42 -10.70
C LEU A 57 0.32 10.66 -11.70
N PRO A 58 0.32 9.98 -12.87
CA PRO A 58 -0.77 10.07 -13.82
C PRO A 58 -2.07 9.50 -13.22
N GLU A 59 -3.19 9.68 -13.92
CA GLU A 59 -4.51 9.21 -13.43
C GLU A 59 -4.55 7.72 -13.10
N ASP A 60 -3.77 6.90 -13.82
CA ASP A 60 -3.57 5.46 -13.54
C ASP A 60 -2.36 5.17 -12.65
N GLY A 61 -1.74 6.19 -12.10
CA GLY A 61 -0.44 6.14 -11.41
C GLY A 61 -0.50 5.59 -9.99
N ALA A 62 -1.68 5.34 -9.44
CA ALA A 62 -1.81 4.75 -8.11
C ALA A 62 -3.04 3.85 -8.01
N THR A 63 -2.90 2.77 -7.23
CA THR A 63 -3.94 1.77 -6.99
C THR A 63 -3.95 1.42 -5.50
N LEU A 64 -5.12 1.49 -4.87
CA LEU A 64 -5.34 0.92 -3.54
C LEU A 64 -5.61 -0.57 -3.70
N VAL A 65 -4.87 -1.39 -2.97
CA VAL A 65 -5.03 -2.85 -2.96
C VAL A 65 -5.48 -3.28 -1.58
N LEU A 66 -6.61 -3.94 -1.52
CA LEU A 66 -7.17 -4.55 -0.32
C LEU A 66 -7.13 -6.06 -0.49
N THR A 67 -6.46 -6.75 0.45
CA THR A 67 -6.38 -8.21 0.44
C THR A 67 -6.93 -8.74 1.75
N VAL A 68 -7.95 -9.58 1.69
CA VAL A 68 -8.44 -10.32 2.85
C VAL A 68 -8.00 -11.77 2.74
N TRP A 69 -7.52 -12.31 3.83
CA TRP A 69 -7.21 -13.71 3.98
C TRP A 69 -8.02 -14.32 5.12
N GLN A 70 -8.49 -15.54 4.92
CA GLN A 70 -9.21 -16.32 5.91
C GLN A 70 -8.54 -17.70 6.05
N GLU A 71 -8.27 -18.09 7.30
CA GLU A 71 -7.63 -19.37 7.63
C GLU A 71 -8.52 -20.57 7.27
N GLU A 72 -9.82 -20.47 7.58
CA GLU A 72 -10.78 -21.51 7.27
C GLU A 72 -11.10 -21.49 5.76
N GLY A 73 -10.68 -22.53 5.04
CA GLY A 73 -10.84 -22.64 3.59
C GLY A 73 -9.64 -22.13 2.78
N ASP A 74 -8.60 -21.56 3.44
CA ASP A 74 -7.41 -21.01 2.77
C ASP A 74 -7.79 -20.05 1.63
N GLU A 75 -8.82 -19.20 1.88
CA GLU A 75 -9.35 -18.29 0.89
C GLU A 75 -8.64 -16.93 0.99
N THR A 76 -8.17 -16.47 -0.16
CA THR A 76 -7.61 -15.12 -0.31
C THR A 76 -8.39 -14.36 -1.38
N ARG A 77 -8.90 -13.19 -1.03
CA ARG A 77 -9.52 -12.27 -1.99
C ARG A 77 -8.73 -10.97 -2.03
N GLU A 78 -8.31 -10.61 -3.23
CA GLU A 78 -7.63 -9.34 -3.50
C GLU A 78 -8.47 -8.48 -4.44
N GLU A 79 -8.62 -7.21 -4.09
CA GLU A 79 -9.32 -6.22 -4.91
C GLU A 79 -8.43 -4.99 -5.12
N LEU A 80 -8.45 -4.49 -6.35
CA LEU A 80 -7.68 -3.35 -6.79
C LEU A 80 -8.63 -2.20 -7.11
N PHE A 81 -8.42 -1.04 -6.50
CA PHE A 81 -9.22 0.16 -6.69
C PHE A 81 -8.35 1.26 -7.27
N HIS A 82 -8.71 1.77 -8.45
CA HIS A 82 -8.00 2.87 -9.07
C HIS A 82 -8.16 4.15 -8.25
N LEU A 83 -7.10 4.92 -8.20
CA LEU A 83 -7.08 6.19 -7.49
C LEU A 83 -7.02 7.33 -8.50
N GLN A 84 -7.92 8.31 -8.35
CA GLN A 84 -7.94 9.52 -9.16
C GLN A 84 -7.55 10.75 -8.34
N PRO A 85 -6.95 11.78 -8.95
CA PRO A 85 -6.55 13.00 -8.26
C PRO A 85 -7.73 13.70 -7.58
N VAL A 86 -7.48 14.26 -6.38
CA VAL A 86 -8.43 15.11 -5.66
C VAL A 86 -7.95 16.55 -5.73
N PRO A 87 -8.74 17.48 -6.30
CA PRO A 87 -8.39 18.88 -6.31
C PRO A 87 -8.47 19.50 -4.91
N GLY A 88 -7.77 20.62 -4.73
CA GLY A 88 -7.81 21.43 -3.50
C GLY A 88 -6.54 21.39 -2.68
N SER A 89 -6.52 22.22 -1.64
CA SER A 89 -5.36 22.39 -0.77
C SER A 89 -5.13 21.18 0.12
N PRO A 90 -3.87 20.88 0.46
CA PRO A 90 -3.57 19.83 1.42
C PRO A 90 -4.14 20.17 2.81
N THR A 91 -4.50 19.13 3.58
CA THR A 91 -4.89 19.29 4.99
C THR A 91 -3.71 19.76 5.84
N GLU A 92 -3.96 20.21 7.07
CA GLU A 92 -2.91 20.59 8.00
C GLU A 92 -1.90 19.45 8.23
N PHE A 93 -2.37 18.21 8.39
CA PHE A 93 -1.52 17.04 8.51
C PHE A 93 -0.54 16.90 7.33
N LEU A 94 -1.01 17.07 6.12
CA LEU A 94 -0.19 16.96 4.90
C LEU A 94 0.75 18.17 4.77
N THR A 95 0.27 19.37 5.12
CA THR A 95 1.08 20.59 5.11
C THR A 95 2.31 20.45 6.00
N GLN A 96 2.16 19.89 7.20
CA GLN A 96 3.29 19.61 8.10
C GLN A 96 4.28 18.57 7.57
N ARG A 97 3.92 17.85 6.50
CA ARG A 97 4.75 16.81 5.85
C ARG A 97 5.27 17.22 4.49
N THR A 98 5.05 18.48 4.09
CA THR A 98 5.70 19.04 2.91
C THR A 98 7.21 19.10 3.14
N LYS A 99 7.96 18.92 2.08
CA LYS A 99 9.42 18.91 2.07
C LYS A 99 9.90 19.62 0.81
N ALA A 100 10.91 20.46 0.92
CA ALA A 100 11.49 21.12 -0.25
C ALA A 100 11.93 20.09 -1.30
N GLY A 101 11.55 20.31 -2.57
CA GLY A 101 11.80 19.40 -3.67
C GLY A 101 10.86 18.19 -3.73
N PHE A 102 9.71 18.23 -3.02
CA PHE A 102 8.69 17.19 -3.02
C PHE A 102 7.30 17.79 -3.15
N SER A 103 6.47 17.12 -3.93
CA SER A 103 5.04 17.39 -4.07
C SER A 103 4.20 16.33 -3.36
N ILE A 104 2.99 16.70 -2.93
CA ILE A 104 2.01 15.78 -2.35
C ILE A 104 0.83 15.67 -3.32
N HIS A 105 0.62 14.47 -3.84
CA HIS A 105 -0.48 14.11 -4.72
C HIS A 105 -1.58 13.49 -3.87
N ARG A 106 -2.72 14.17 -3.77
CA ARG A 106 -3.91 13.65 -3.10
C ARG A 106 -4.77 12.91 -4.10
N MET A 107 -5.23 11.73 -3.72
CA MET A 107 -6.01 10.84 -4.57
C MET A 107 -7.13 10.21 -3.76
N ARG A 108 -8.22 9.83 -4.43
CA ARG A 108 -9.33 9.07 -3.86
C ARG A 108 -9.69 7.91 -4.77
N VAL A 109 -10.43 6.96 -4.25
CA VAL A 109 -10.97 5.86 -5.06
C VAL A 109 -11.82 6.42 -6.21
N ASP A 110 -11.60 5.91 -7.43
CA ASP A 110 -12.43 6.28 -8.59
C ASP A 110 -13.89 5.88 -8.30
N PRO A 111 -14.87 6.81 -8.46
CA PRO A 111 -16.28 6.48 -8.28
C PRO A 111 -16.77 5.29 -9.11
N LYS A 112 -16.12 4.99 -10.24
CA LYS A 112 -16.42 3.80 -11.05
C LYS A 112 -16.15 2.48 -10.30
N ASP A 113 -15.23 2.50 -9.33
CA ASP A 113 -14.88 1.35 -8.51
C ASP A 113 -15.75 1.23 -7.24
N ALA A 114 -16.62 2.21 -6.95
CA ALA A 114 -17.50 2.19 -5.79
C ALA A 114 -18.37 0.92 -5.69
N PRO A 115 -19.00 0.40 -6.77
CA PRO A 115 -19.76 -0.85 -6.68
C PRO A 115 -18.91 -2.05 -6.26
N ARG A 116 -17.67 -2.15 -6.74
CA ARG A 116 -16.74 -3.22 -6.34
C ARG A 116 -16.32 -3.10 -4.88
N MET A 117 -16.16 -1.87 -4.39
CA MET A 117 -15.89 -1.63 -2.98
C MET A 117 -17.06 -2.10 -2.11
N ASP A 118 -18.30 -1.86 -2.53
CA ASP A 118 -19.48 -2.33 -1.83
C ASP A 118 -19.58 -3.87 -1.82
N GLU A 119 -19.25 -4.52 -2.93
CA GLU A 119 -19.15 -5.99 -3.00
C GLU A 119 -18.05 -6.53 -2.07
N PHE A 120 -16.88 -5.87 -2.02
CA PHE A 120 -15.80 -6.23 -1.10
C PHE A 120 -16.25 -6.08 0.36
N ARG A 121 -16.94 -4.98 0.70
CA ARG A 121 -17.51 -4.76 2.04
C ARG A 121 -18.54 -5.82 2.41
N ALA A 122 -19.44 -6.18 1.48
CA ALA A 122 -20.42 -7.24 1.70
C ALA A 122 -19.74 -8.59 1.97
N HIS A 123 -18.68 -8.90 1.23
CA HIS A 123 -17.86 -10.08 1.48
C HIS A 123 -17.19 -10.03 2.88
N MET A 124 -16.57 -8.91 3.24
CA MET A 124 -15.98 -8.75 4.57
C MET A 124 -17.01 -8.91 5.70
N LEU A 125 -18.24 -8.45 5.47
CA LEU A 125 -19.33 -8.61 6.43
C LEU A 125 -19.72 -10.10 6.61
N SER A 126 -19.83 -10.85 5.51
CA SER A 126 -20.11 -12.30 5.59
C SER A 126 -19.01 -13.07 6.32
N LEU A 127 -17.75 -12.63 6.17
CA LEU A 127 -16.64 -13.25 6.90
C LEU A 127 -16.69 -13.02 8.41
N LYS A 128 -17.33 -11.94 8.91
CA LYS A 128 -17.47 -11.71 10.37
C LYS A 128 -18.23 -12.84 11.06
N GLU A 129 -19.15 -13.49 10.37
CA GLU A 129 -19.98 -14.59 10.87
C GLU A 129 -19.30 -15.95 10.76
N THR A 130 -18.23 -16.06 9.98
CA THR A 130 -17.50 -17.31 9.76
C THR A 130 -16.45 -17.51 10.84
N PRO A 131 -16.29 -18.70 11.45
CA PRO A 131 -15.18 -18.99 12.37
C PRO A 131 -13.81 -18.85 11.72
N GLY A 132 -12.76 -18.84 12.51
CA GLY A 132 -11.36 -18.82 12.05
C GLY A 132 -10.72 -17.42 12.04
N GLN A 133 -9.39 -17.42 11.92
CA GLN A 133 -8.59 -16.21 11.89
C GLN A 133 -8.72 -15.52 10.54
N LYS A 134 -8.78 -14.19 10.56
CA LYS A 134 -8.88 -13.36 9.37
C LYS A 134 -7.86 -12.24 9.44
N SER A 135 -7.33 -11.84 8.30
CA SER A 135 -6.46 -10.68 8.19
C SER A 135 -6.87 -9.80 7.01
N LEU A 136 -6.77 -8.49 7.19
CA LEU A 136 -6.88 -7.50 6.13
C LEU A 136 -5.53 -6.85 5.90
N SER A 137 -5.07 -6.86 4.67
CA SER A 137 -3.92 -6.08 4.21
C SER A 137 -4.40 -4.89 3.41
N VAL A 138 -3.81 -3.72 3.68
CA VAL A 138 -4.04 -2.48 2.94
C VAL A 138 -2.70 -2.05 2.36
N SER A 139 -2.62 -1.95 1.05
CA SER A 139 -1.42 -1.47 0.38
C SER A 139 -1.76 -0.50 -0.75
N VAL A 140 -0.78 0.31 -1.15
CA VAL A 140 -0.90 1.22 -2.28
C VAL A 140 0.26 0.96 -3.22
N THR A 141 -0.07 0.58 -4.43
CA THR A 141 0.89 0.46 -5.53
C THR A 141 0.95 1.79 -6.26
N THR A 142 2.17 2.27 -6.55
CA THR A 142 2.38 3.51 -7.29
C THR A 142 3.21 3.26 -8.53
N ARG A 143 2.85 3.90 -9.64
CA ARG A 143 3.58 3.90 -10.91
C ARG A 143 3.89 5.33 -11.32
N PRO A 144 4.86 5.98 -10.65
CA PRO A 144 5.23 7.34 -10.99
C PRO A 144 5.83 7.39 -12.40
N CYS A 145 5.69 8.52 -13.06
CA CYS A 145 6.38 8.85 -14.30
C CYS A 145 7.37 9.98 -14.05
N LEU A 146 8.42 10.02 -14.87
CA LEU A 146 9.47 11.02 -14.82
C LEU A 146 9.08 12.23 -15.67
N LYS A 147 9.15 13.44 -15.12
CA LYS A 147 8.90 14.66 -15.87
C LYS A 147 9.99 14.91 -16.92
N PRO A 148 9.68 15.56 -18.05
CA PRO A 148 10.67 15.90 -19.04
C PRO A 148 11.83 16.70 -18.44
N GLY A 149 13.08 16.30 -18.75
CA GLY A 149 14.29 16.93 -18.24
C GLY A 149 14.77 16.48 -16.86
N ALA A 150 14.04 15.62 -16.19
CA ALA A 150 14.45 15.03 -14.92
C ALA A 150 15.50 13.89 -15.11
N ASN A 151 16.26 13.60 -14.06
CA ASN A 151 17.30 12.58 -14.12
C ASN A 151 16.70 11.16 -14.04
N PRO A 152 16.84 10.32 -15.09
CA PRO A 152 16.26 8.98 -15.13
C PRO A 152 16.94 7.96 -14.19
N PHE A 153 18.12 8.28 -13.69
CA PHE A 153 18.89 7.36 -12.82
C PHE A 153 18.61 7.55 -11.32
N LYS A 154 17.62 8.36 -10.97
CA LYS A 154 17.29 8.64 -9.58
C LYS A 154 15.99 7.94 -9.20
N ASP A 155 16.09 6.91 -8.36
CA ASP A 155 14.90 6.30 -7.76
C ASP A 155 14.11 7.32 -6.93
N PRO A 156 12.79 7.45 -7.16
CA PRO A 156 11.97 8.33 -6.35
C PRO A 156 11.89 7.81 -4.91
N ARG A 157 12.04 8.72 -3.97
CA ARG A 157 11.75 8.44 -2.56
C ARG A 157 10.31 8.88 -2.28
N ILE A 158 9.42 7.94 -2.02
CA ILE A 158 8.02 8.23 -1.77
C ILE A 158 7.62 7.90 -0.33
N ALA A 159 6.64 8.64 0.17
CA ALA A 159 5.91 8.32 1.39
C ALA A 159 4.42 8.28 1.07
N ILE A 160 3.68 7.38 1.73
CA ILE A 160 2.25 7.22 1.49
C ILE A 160 1.50 7.43 2.80
N TYR A 161 0.44 8.21 2.72
CA TYR A 161 -0.47 8.52 3.80
C TYR A 161 -1.87 8.05 3.42
N LEU A 162 -2.61 7.54 4.39
CA LEU A 162 -3.98 7.05 4.22
C LEU A 162 -4.92 7.82 5.14
N ARG A 163 -6.08 8.19 4.64
CA ARG A 163 -7.22 8.72 5.38
C ARG A 163 -8.43 7.83 5.08
N PRO A 164 -8.90 7.02 6.03
CA PRO A 164 -9.99 6.06 5.79
C PRO A 164 -11.35 6.72 5.65
N THR A 165 -11.61 7.80 6.41
CA THR A 165 -12.85 8.56 6.40
C THR A 165 -12.57 10.07 6.39
N GLN A 166 -13.58 10.89 6.08
CA GLN A 166 -13.41 12.35 6.07
C GLN A 166 -13.32 12.95 7.48
N GLU A 167 -13.82 12.27 8.49
CA GLU A 167 -13.77 12.69 9.89
C GLU A 167 -12.41 12.41 10.54
N GLU A 168 -11.60 11.54 9.94
CA GLU A 168 -10.29 11.19 10.45
C GLU A 168 -9.16 11.99 9.78
N ASP A 169 -8.05 12.13 10.50
CA ASP A 169 -6.81 12.63 9.91
C ASP A 169 -6.06 11.53 9.14
N TYR A 170 -5.24 11.96 8.19
CA TYR A 170 -4.28 11.06 7.57
C TYR A 170 -3.34 10.42 8.60
N PHE A 171 -2.89 9.23 8.31
CA PHE A 171 -1.75 8.62 8.99
C PHE A 171 -0.74 8.06 7.98
N THR A 172 0.48 7.83 8.43
CA THR A 172 1.54 7.29 7.56
C THR A 172 1.31 5.81 7.32
N LEU A 173 0.93 5.44 6.09
CA LEU A 173 0.82 4.04 5.68
C LEU A 173 2.21 3.48 5.33
N VAL A 174 3.00 4.24 4.56
CA VAL A 174 4.36 3.86 4.16
C VAL A 174 5.31 5.00 4.49
N LYS A 175 6.36 4.71 5.28
CA LYS A 175 7.46 5.67 5.50
C LYS A 175 8.22 5.94 4.20
N GLU A 176 8.86 7.12 4.12
CA GLU A 176 9.69 7.49 2.98
C GLU A 176 10.70 6.39 2.65
N ARG A 177 10.55 5.80 1.47
CA ARG A 177 11.44 4.77 0.93
C ARG A 177 11.69 4.97 -0.55
N SER A 178 12.81 4.45 -1.06
CA SER A 178 13.09 4.38 -2.48
C SER A 178 12.14 3.38 -3.16
N VAL A 179 11.62 3.75 -4.32
CA VAL A 179 10.79 2.89 -5.16
C VAL A 179 11.50 2.75 -6.50
N PRO A 180 11.81 1.53 -6.93
CA PRO A 180 12.42 1.32 -8.25
C PRO A 180 11.51 1.84 -9.37
N ILE A 181 12.09 2.52 -10.36
CA ILE A 181 11.40 2.91 -11.60
C ILE A 181 11.72 1.87 -12.68
N GLU A 182 11.70 0.61 -12.36
CA GLU A 182 11.98 -0.40 -13.36
C GLU A 182 10.75 -0.61 -14.24
N LEU A 183 10.90 -0.23 -15.50
CA LEU A 183 10.04 -0.73 -16.57
C LEU A 183 10.59 -2.08 -17.06
N PRO A 184 9.74 -2.99 -17.52
CA PRO A 184 10.18 -4.14 -18.30
C PRO A 184 10.96 -3.63 -19.55
N GLY A 185 12.29 -3.78 -19.55
CA GLY A 185 13.17 -3.26 -20.59
C GLY A 185 14.20 -2.23 -20.10
N GLY A 186 14.13 -1.78 -18.85
CA GLY A 186 15.15 -0.91 -18.23
C GLY A 186 15.03 0.58 -18.56
N ASP A 187 14.01 1.01 -19.30
CA ASP A 187 13.78 2.41 -19.64
C ASP A 187 12.92 3.11 -18.56
N ALA A 188 13.26 4.35 -18.24
CA ALA A 188 12.45 5.17 -17.34
C ALA A 188 11.12 5.54 -18.01
N ARG A 189 10.00 5.39 -17.29
CA ARG A 189 8.68 5.84 -17.76
C ARG A 189 8.63 7.37 -17.67
N TYR A 190 8.59 8.03 -18.81
CA TYR A 190 8.34 9.47 -18.87
C TYR A 190 6.84 9.77 -18.85
N CYS A 191 6.48 10.90 -18.22
CA CYS A 191 5.11 11.38 -18.28
C CYS A 191 4.77 11.79 -19.73
N GLU A 192 3.59 11.39 -20.19
CA GLU A 192 3.08 11.84 -21.48
C GLU A 192 2.89 13.37 -21.43
N THR A 193 3.42 14.07 -22.41
CA THR A 193 3.15 15.50 -22.61
C THR A 193 1.75 15.62 -23.16
N GLY A 194 0.79 16.03 -22.33
CA GLY A 194 -0.57 16.40 -22.75
C GLY A 194 -0.61 17.64 -23.65
#